data_3d2c40608b5532e56344593adc5114b3
#
_entry.id   3d2c40608b5532e56344593adc5114b3
#
_cell.length_a   1.000
_cell.length_b   1.000
_cell.length_c   1.000
_cell.angle_alpha   90.00
_cell.angle_beta   90.00
_cell.angle_gamma   90.00
#
_symmetry.space_group_name_H-M   'P 1'
#
loop_
_entity.id
_entity.type
_entity.pdbx_description
1 polymer ?
#
loop_
_entity_poly.entity_id
_entity_poly.type
_entity_poly.pdbx_seq_one_letter_code
_entity_poly.pdbx_strand_id
1 'polypeptide(L)' 'MSIEDKVKKIIAEKLSVELTEVVPEATFTDDLGADSLDLVELIMSMEEEFDIDISDDDAEKLTTVQSAIDYINSHQ' A
#
# COMPACT_ATOMS: atom_id res chain seq x y z
N MET A 1 -7.35 4.62 -14.75
CA MET A 1 -6.65 4.98 -13.51
C MET A 1 -5.21 4.50 -13.57
N SER A 2 -4.30 5.32 -13.10
CA SER A 2 -2.90 4.93 -13.02
C SER A 2 -2.68 3.95 -11.87
N ILE A 3 -1.50 3.31 -11.86
CA ILE A 3 -1.13 2.42 -10.76
C ILE A 3 -1.11 3.22 -9.46
N GLU A 4 -0.56 4.42 -9.49
CA GLU A 4 -0.51 5.29 -8.31
C GLU A 4 -1.92 5.55 -7.75
N ASP A 5 -2.87 5.88 -8.61
CA ASP A 5 -4.25 6.13 -8.19
C ASP A 5 -4.88 4.89 -7.57
N LYS A 6 -4.66 3.72 -8.17
CA LYS A 6 -5.20 2.47 -7.66
C LYS A 6 -4.61 2.12 -6.29
N VAL A 7 -3.30 2.28 -6.14
CA VAL A 7 -2.64 2.00 -4.85
C VAL A 7 -3.17 2.92 -3.77
N LYS A 8 -3.28 4.22 -4.06
CA LYS A 8 -3.80 5.19 -3.10
C LYS A 8 -5.22 4.87 -2.67
N LYS A 9 -6.06 4.46 -3.62
CA LYS A 9 -7.45 4.12 -3.32
C LYS A 9 -7.53 2.89 -2.42
N ILE A 10 -6.74 1.87 -2.71
CA ILE A 10 -6.70 0.66 -1.89
C ILE A 10 -6.28 1.01 -0.46
N ILE A 11 -5.24 1.82 -0.32
CA ILE A 11 -4.73 2.24 0.99
C ILE A 11 -5.82 2.98 1.77
N ALA A 12 -6.47 3.94 1.13
CA ALA A 12 -7.51 4.73 1.77
C ALA A 12 -8.65 3.84 2.28
N GLU A 13 -9.08 2.88 1.47
CA GLU A 13 -10.15 1.97 1.83
C GLU A 13 -9.76 1.01 2.96
N LYS A 14 -8.57 0.42 2.87
CA LYS A 14 -8.16 -0.59 3.85
C LYS A 14 -7.77 0.00 5.20
N LEU A 15 -7.24 1.21 5.21
CA LEU A 15 -6.83 1.87 6.44
C LEU A 15 -7.89 2.85 6.95
N SER A 16 -9.00 2.99 6.23
CA SER A 16 -10.10 3.88 6.61
C SER A 16 -9.64 5.32 6.81
N VAL A 17 -8.80 5.80 5.92
CA VAL A 17 -8.31 7.19 5.95
C VAL A 17 -8.78 7.91 4.70
N GLU A 18 -8.72 9.24 4.74
CA GLU A 18 -9.08 10.06 3.59
C GLU A 18 -8.03 9.93 2.51
N LEU A 19 -8.48 9.97 1.25
CA LEU A 19 -7.56 9.89 0.12
C LEU A 19 -6.51 11.01 0.17
N THR A 20 -6.90 12.17 0.68
CA THR A 20 -5.98 13.31 0.82
C THR A 20 -4.86 13.08 1.83
N GLU A 21 -5.02 12.11 2.73
CA GLU A 21 -3.98 11.75 3.70
C GLU A 21 -2.96 10.78 3.10
N VAL A 22 -3.30 10.14 1.97
CA VAL A 22 -2.45 9.14 1.34
C VAL A 22 -1.48 9.85 0.40
N VAL A 23 -0.41 10.37 0.98
CA VAL A 23 0.63 11.10 0.25
C VAL A 23 1.89 10.24 0.16
N PRO A 24 2.76 10.48 -0.82
CA PRO A 24 3.94 9.59 -1.03
C PRO A 24 4.82 9.39 0.19
N GLU A 25 5.00 10.41 1.02
CA GLU A 25 5.87 10.37 2.19
C GLU A 25 5.22 9.72 3.40
N ALA A 26 3.91 9.48 3.37
CA ALA A 26 3.20 8.94 4.52
C ALA A 26 3.65 7.51 4.82
N THR A 27 3.92 7.23 6.09
CA THR A 27 4.20 5.87 6.54
C THR A 27 2.88 5.21 6.94
N PHE A 28 2.80 3.90 6.72
CA PHE A 28 1.55 3.20 7.01
C PHE A 28 1.24 3.14 8.49
N THR A 29 2.26 2.94 9.32
CA THR A 29 2.07 2.78 10.76
C THR A 29 1.99 4.10 11.50
N ASP A 30 2.97 4.99 11.26
CA ASP A 30 3.05 6.24 12.01
C ASP A 30 2.09 7.31 11.52
N ASP A 31 1.97 7.47 10.21
CA ASP A 31 1.14 8.53 9.64
C ASP A 31 -0.30 8.10 9.39
N LEU A 32 -0.51 6.86 8.95
CA LEU A 32 -1.84 6.37 8.60
C LEU A 32 -2.45 5.45 9.66
N GLY A 33 -1.71 5.16 10.73
CA GLY A 33 -2.22 4.42 11.86
C GLY A 33 -2.50 2.95 11.63
N ALA A 34 -1.83 2.33 10.66
CA ALA A 34 -2.02 0.92 10.37
C ALA A 34 -1.35 0.03 11.41
N ASP A 35 -2.04 -1.03 11.84
CA ASP A 35 -1.42 -2.06 12.66
C ASP A 35 -1.02 -3.25 11.78
N SER A 36 -0.50 -4.31 12.38
CA SER A 36 -0.02 -5.48 11.64
C SER A 36 -1.11 -6.13 10.80
N LEU A 37 -2.32 -6.21 11.33
CA LEU A 37 -3.43 -6.82 10.61
C LEU A 37 -3.84 -5.97 9.42
N ASP A 38 -3.87 -4.65 9.59
CA ASP A 38 -4.18 -3.73 8.51
C ASP A 38 -3.16 -3.86 7.38
N LEU A 39 -1.89 -3.99 7.73
CA LEU A 39 -0.83 -4.15 6.74
C LEU A 39 -0.97 -5.45 5.96
N VAL A 40 -1.31 -6.55 6.64
CA VAL A 40 -1.53 -7.83 5.98
C VAL A 40 -2.68 -7.72 4.98
N GLU A 41 -3.79 -7.13 5.39
CA GLU A 41 -4.94 -6.95 4.51
C GLU A 41 -4.62 -6.06 3.31
N LEU A 42 -3.85 -5.01 3.55
CA LEU A 42 -3.43 -4.09 2.49
C LEU A 42 -2.57 -4.81 1.45
N ILE A 43 -1.59 -5.57 1.91
CA ILE A 43 -0.70 -6.34 1.04
C ILE A 43 -1.51 -7.34 0.21
N MET A 44 -2.42 -8.07 0.85
CA MET A 44 -3.25 -9.04 0.14
C MET A 44 -4.12 -8.37 -0.93
N SER A 45 -4.67 -7.21 -0.61
CA SER A 45 -5.50 -6.48 -1.57
C SER A 45 -4.69 -6.02 -2.78
N MET A 46 -3.45 -5.58 -2.55
CA MET A 46 -2.58 -5.19 -3.65
C MET A 46 -2.19 -6.39 -4.51
N GLU A 47 -1.93 -7.53 -3.90
CA GLU A 47 -1.62 -8.75 -4.64
C GLU A 47 -2.78 -9.14 -5.57
N GLU A 48 -4.00 -9.05 -5.07
CA GLU A 48 -5.18 -9.39 -5.85
C GLU A 48 -5.43 -8.38 -6.97
N GLU A 49 -5.32 -7.09 -6.65
CA GLU A 49 -5.64 -6.03 -7.61
C GLU A 49 -4.66 -6.01 -8.78
N PHE A 50 -3.38 -6.26 -8.52
CA PHE A 50 -2.33 -6.18 -9.54
C PHE A 50 -1.84 -7.54 -10.01
N ASP A 51 -2.41 -8.62 -9.49
CA ASP A 51 -2.05 -10.00 -9.85
C ASP A 51 -0.55 -10.25 -9.72
N ILE A 52 -0.01 -9.93 -8.56
CA ILE A 52 1.41 -10.12 -8.22
C ILE A 52 1.52 -10.81 -6.87
N ASP A 53 2.70 -11.39 -6.61
CA ASP A 53 3.00 -11.97 -5.30
C ASP A 53 4.01 -11.07 -4.60
N ILE A 54 3.72 -10.74 -3.34
CA ILE A 54 4.59 -9.94 -2.50
C ILE A 54 5.08 -10.84 -1.38
N SER A 55 6.39 -11.13 -1.36
CA SER A 55 6.96 -11.97 -0.31
C SER A 55 6.95 -11.23 1.03
N ASP A 56 7.05 -11.99 2.13
CA ASP A 56 7.09 -11.40 3.46
C ASP A 56 8.28 -10.44 3.60
N ASP A 57 9.42 -10.80 3.02
CA ASP A 57 10.62 -9.96 3.06
C ASP A 57 10.37 -8.64 2.34
N ASP A 58 9.73 -8.69 1.18
CA ASP A 58 9.42 -7.48 0.42
C ASP A 58 8.35 -6.65 1.13
N ALA A 59 7.36 -7.31 1.74
CA ALA A 59 6.31 -6.62 2.46
C ALA A 59 6.88 -5.79 3.61
N GLU A 60 7.91 -6.27 4.29
CA GLU A 60 8.57 -5.54 5.36
C GLU A 60 9.23 -4.25 4.88
N LYS A 61 9.57 -4.18 3.60
CA LYS A 61 10.20 -2.99 3.01
C LYS A 61 9.18 -1.95 2.57
N LEU A 62 7.91 -2.33 2.51
CA LEU A 62 6.84 -1.41 2.08
C LEU A 62 6.37 -0.59 3.27
N THR A 63 7.12 0.42 3.63
CA THR A 63 6.87 1.24 4.82
C THR A 63 6.15 2.54 4.53
N THR A 64 6.27 3.04 3.29
CA THR A 64 5.61 4.29 2.88
C THR A 64 4.73 4.05 1.66
N VAL A 65 3.84 5.01 1.40
CA VAL A 65 2.99 4.98 0.20
C VAL A 65 3.85 4.91 -1.05
N GLN A 66 4.91 5.72 -1.11
CA GLN A 66 5.79 5.74 -2.28
C GLN A 66 6.50 4.40 -2.49
N SER A 67 6.93 3.74 -1.42
CA SER A 67 7.59 2.44 -1.56
C SER A 67 6.64 1.39 -2.12
N ALA A 68 5.37 1.44 -1.73
CA ALA A 68 4.36 0.54 -2.28
C ALA A 68 4.12 0.80 -3.76
N ILE A 69 4.00 2.07 -4.14
CA ILE A 69 3.81 2.45 -5.54
C ILE A 69 5.00 1.99 -6.39
N ASP A 70 6.21 2.23 -5.91
CA ASP A 70 7.43 1.84 -6.62
C ASP A 70 7.52 0.33 -6.80
N TYR A 71 7.16 -0.41 -5.75
CA TYR A 71 7.18 -1.88 -5.82
C TYR A 71 6.23 -2.39 -6.90
N ILE A 72 4.99 -1.88 -6.90
CA ILE A 72 4.00 -2.29 -7.90
C ILE A 72 4.47 -1.94 -9.30
N ASN A 73 5.00 -0.74 -9.50
CA ASN A 73 5.52 -0.32 -10.81
C ASN A 73 6.63 -1.24 -11.29
N SER A 74 7.49 -1.71 -10.39
CA SER A 74 8.60 -2.60 -10.74
C SER A 74 8.13 -3.99 -11.16
N HIS A 75 6.94 -4.38 -10.74
CA HIS A 75 6.43 -5.74 -10.95
C HIS A 75 5.29 -5.83 -11.97
N GLN A 76 5.02 -4.73 -12.63
CA GLN A 76 3.97 -4.71 -13.67
C GLN A 76 4.54 -4.77 -15.08
#